data_e165e375f6f5b057d1248c97d0404936
#
_entry.id   e165e375f6f5b057d1248c97d0404936
#
_cell.length_a   1.000
_cell.length_b   1.000
_cell.length_c   1.000
_cell.angle_alpha   90.00
_cell.angle_beta   90.00
_cell.angle_gamma   90.00
#
_symmetry.space_group_name_H-M   'P 1'
#
loop_
_entity.id
_entity.type
_entity.pdbx_description
1 polymer ?
#
loop_
_entity_poly.entity_id
_entity_poly.type
_entity_poly.pdbx_seq_one_letter_code
_entity_poly.pdbx_strand_id
1 'polypeptide(L)'
;MRIAAVPFPVAAGVRLHGEVIAWTCSGVAVRHPDLVAALRDAGLDEGVARELAPKHAFARACKKLGEQRIIRRVAEDGASMKFQFTAEHRSDDRFEYTLETLLTLDKRSGLVSCDLPGLATAAQERLDCALGVRTASDVTRVIGKLFDRHADLFPIRPQGGCYFVPERHAGFNDRVQAMLGRIGGRILRFPFPAGTAEGTGA
;
A
#
# COMPACT_ATOMS: atom_id res chain seq x y z
N MET A 1 2.76 13.38 18.93
CA MET A 1 4.16 13.31 19.40
C MET A 1 5.02 12.85 18.24
N ARG A 2 5.84 13.71 17.65
CA ARG A 2 6.73 13.38 16.53
C ARG A 2 8.03 12.84 17.13
N ILE A 3 8.21 11.53 17.11
CA ILE A 3 9.53 10.93 17.41
C ILE A 3 10.36 11.10 16.14
N ALA A 4 11.31 12.03 16.17
CA ALA A 4 12.32 12.12 15.15
C ALA A 4 13.13 10.81 15.17
N ALA A 5 13.30 10.16 14.01
CA ALA A 5 14.21 9.05 13.90
C ALA A 5 15.62 9.59 14.14
N VAL A 6 16.17 9.33 15.32
CA VAL A 6 17.57 9.61 15.61
C VAL A 6 18.38 8.54 14.89
N PRO A 7 19.23 8.89 13.91
CA PRO A 7 20.15 7.92 13.35
C PRO A 7 21.07 7.42 14.46
N PHE A 8 21.12 6.11 14.68
CA PHE A 8 22.12 5.53 15.56
C PHE A 8 23.50 5.81 14.96
N PRO A 9 24.36 6.59 15.65
CA PRO A 9 25.70 6.82 15.14
C PRO A 9 26.47 5.50 15.17
N VAL A 10 26.80 4.98 14.01
CA VAL A 10 27.77 3.88 13.90
C VAL A 10 29.15 4.50 14.09
N ALA A 11 29.92 4.01 15.04
CA ALA A 11 31.30 4.47 15.23
C ALA A 11 32.07 4.30 13.91
N ALA A 12 32.87 5.30 13.55
CA ALA A 12 33.70 5.26 12.35
C ALA A 12 34.61 4.02 12.37
N GLY A 13 34.60 3.21 11.30
CA GLY A 13 35.43 2.02 11.16
C GLY A 13 34.78 0.70 11.54
N VAL A 14 33.53 0.69 12.03
CA VAL A 14 32.79 -0.56 12.26
C VAL A 14 32.33 -1.13 10.91
N ARG A 15 32.77 -2.37 10.61
CA ARG A 15 32.23 -3.12 9.45
C ARG A 15 30.79 -3.57 9.76
N LEU A 16 29.91 -3.46 8.80
CA LEU A 16 28.54 -3.90 8.91
C LEU A 16 28.31 -5.18 8.09
N HIS A 17 27.46 -6.07 8.57
CA HIS A 17 26.89 -7.15 7.77
C HIS A 17 25.69 -6.66 6.94
N GLY A 18 25.02 -5.60 7.43
CA GLY A 18 23.84 -5.04 6.82
C GLY A 18 23.04 -4.21 7.82
N GLU A 19 21.76 -4.08 7.52
CA GLU A 19 20.81 -3.35 8.34
C GLU A 19 19.55 -4.15 8.60
N VAL A 20 19.01 -4.02 9.78
CA VAL A 20 17.64 -4.42 10.07
C VAL A 20 16.74 -3.24 9.78
N ILE A 21 15.78 -3.43 8.90
CA ILE A 21 14.87 -2.37 8.48
C ILE A 21 13.41 -2.68 8.78
N ALA A 22 12.64 -1.64 9.05
CA ALA A 22 11.19 -1.68 9.11
C ALA A 22 10.64 -0.37 8.54
N TRP A 23 9.52 -0.43 7.83
CA TRP A 23 8.88 0.78 7.31
C TRP A 23 7.45 0.94 7.78
N THR A 24 7.00 2.19 7.82
CA THR A 24 5.61 2.54 8.06
C THR A 24 5.14 3.56 7.04
N CYS A 25 3.98 3.27 6.49
CA CYS A 25 3.25 4.16 5.57
C CYS A 25 1.92 4.62 6.20
N SER A 26 1.77 4.52 7.52
CA SER A 26 0.52 4.90 8.20
C SER A 26 0.14 6.33 7.86
N GLY A 27 -1.11 6.52 7.39
CA GLY A 27 -1.62 7.83 6.99
C GLY A 27 -1.13 8.34 5.63
N VAL A 28 -0.28 7.59 4.92
CA VAL A 28 0.15 7.99 3.58
C VAL A 28 -1.02 7.92 2.60
N ALA A 29 -1.30 9.06 1.96
CA ALA A 29 -2.21 9.20 0.84
C ALA A 29 -1.53 10.14 -0.18
N VAL A 30 -1.03 9.60 -1.27
CA VAL A 30 -0.22 10.33 -2.24
C VAL A 30 -0.84 10.19 -3.63
N ARG A 31 -0.85 11.25 -4.43
CA ARG A 31 -1.30 11.16 -5.81
C ARG A 31 -0.36 10.25 -6.59
N HIS A 32 -0.91 9.49 -7.52
CA HIS A 32 -0.10 8.55 -8.31
C HIS A 32 1.07 9.23 -9.04
N PRO A 33 0.92 10.39 -9.71
CA PRO A 33 2.05 11.09 -10.33
C PRO A 33 3.13 11.52 -9.34
N ASP A 34 2.73 11.94 -8.12
CA ASP A 34 3.67 12.37 -7.09
C ASP A 34 4.50 11.18 -6.54
N LEU A 35 3.87 10.00 -6.43
CA LEU A 35 4.58 8.77 -6.09
C LEU A 35 5.59 8.38 -7.16
N VAL A 36 5.20 8.45 -8.44
CA VAL A 36 6.09 8.18 -9.59
C VAL A 36 7.26 9.16 -9.60
N ALA A 37 6.99 10.46 -9.39
CA ALA A 37 8.04 11.48 -9.28
C ALA A 37 8.99 11.21 -8.10
N ALA A 38 8.46 10.83 -6.92
CA ALA A 38 9.29 10.52 -5.77
C ALA A 38 10.20 9.30 -6.00
N LEU A 39 9.72 8.29 -6.73
CA LEU A 39 10.54 7.13 -7.14
C LEU A 39 11.65 7.55 -8.10
N ARG A 40 11.32 8.29 -9.16
CA ARG A 40 12.27 8.77 -10.16
C ARG A 40 13.37 9.62 -9.53
N ASP A 41 13.00 10.60 -8.73
CA ASP A 41 13.93 11.52 -8.08
C ASP A 41 14.87 10.83 -7.07
N ALA A 42 14.41 9.70 -6.50
CA ALA A 42 15.24 8.85 -5.66
C ALA A 42 16.09 7.83 -6.47
N GLY A 43 16.01 7.83 -7.80
CA GLY A 43 16.70 6.86 -8.65
C GLY A 43 16.20 5.42 -8.48
N LEU A 44 14.91 5.25 -8.17
CA LEU A 44 14.24 3.96 -8.03
C LEU A 44 13.42 3.62 -9.28
N ASP A 45 13.13 2.33 -9.48
CA ASP A 45 12.29 1.83 -10.57
C ASP A 45 10.85 2.34 -10.44
N GLU A 46 10.47 3.33 -11.26
CA GLU A 46 9.11 3.87 -11.30
C GLU A 46 8.08 2.90 -11.88
N GLY A 47 8.51 1.93 -12.66
CA GLY A 47 7.63 0.90 -13.25
C GLY A 47 6.98 -0.04 -12.24
N VAL A 48 7.41 -0.01 -10.97
CA VAL A 48 6.72 -0.73 -9.88
C VAL A 48 5.42 -0.06 -9.44
N ALA A 49 5.30 1.26 -9.64
CA ALA A 49 4.12 2.04 -9.29
C ALA A 49 3.11 2.07 -10.45
N ARG A 50 2.50 0.93 -10.74
CA ARG A 50 1.52 0.83 -11.82
C ARG A 50 0.24 1.59 -11.48
N GLU A 51 -0.42 2.09 -12.52
CA GLU A 51 -1.77 2.61 -12.40
C GLU A 51 -2.75 1.54 -11.90
N LEU A 52 -3.72 1.98 -11.12
CA LEU A 52 -4.77 1.09 -10.65
C LEU A 52 -5.82 0.94 -11.76
N ALA A 53 -6.06 -0.29 -12.20
CA ALA A 53 -7.10 -0.53 -13.20
C ALA A 53 -8.50 -0.16 -12.67
N PRO A 54 -9.38 0.43 -13.49
CA PRO A 54 -10.72 0.90 -13.09
C PRO A 54 -11.53 -0.13 -12.31
N LYS A 55 -11.47 -1.41 -12.70
CA LYS A 55 -12.15 -2.49 -11.97
C LYS A 55 -11.70 -2.67 -10.52
N HIS A 56 -10.41 -2.49 -10.25
CA HIS A 56 -9.88 -2.59 -8.88
C HIS A 56 -10.19 -1.34 -8.06
N ALA A 57 -10.18 -0.17 -8.70
CA ALA A 57 -10.59 1.08 -8.08
C ALA A 57 -12.08 1.05 -7.72
N PHE A 58 -12.92 0.53 -8.61
CA PHE A 58 -14.36 0.37 -8.38
C PHE A 58 -14.65 -0.60 -7.23
N ALA A 59 -13.96 -1.74 -7.17
CA ALA A 59 -14.10 -2.67 -6.04
C ALA A 59 -13.73 -2.00 -4.70
N ARG A 60 -12.70 -1.13 -4.67
CA ARG A 60 -12.35 -0.34 -3.49
C ARG A 60 -13.41 0.71 -3.16
N ALA A 61 -13.97 1.39 -4.16
CA ALA A 61 -15.04 2.37 -3.99
C ALA A 61 -16.27 1.72 -3.37
N CYS A 62 -16.73 0.61 -3.93
CA CYS A 62 -17.85 -0.16 -3.40
C CYS A 62 -17.61 -0.58 -1.95
N LYS A 63 -16.44 -1.14 -1.63
CA LYS A 63 -16.11 -1.56 -0.26
C LYS A 63 -16.19 -0.42 0.77
N LYS A 64 -15.82 0.80 0.37
CA LYS A 64 -15.91 1.98 1.25
C LYS A 64 -17.35 2.50 1.44
N LEU A 65 -18.28 2.09 0.59
CA LEU A 65 -19.71 2.42 0.70
C LEU A 65 -20.48 1.36 1.50
N GLY A 66 -19.79 0.35 1.99
CA GLY A 66 -20.38 -0.82 2.64
C GLY A 66 -20.72 -0.68 4.11
N GLU A 67 -20.69 0.52 4.69
CA GLU A 67 -21.15 0.74 6.05
C GLU A 67 -22.61 0.29 6.18
N GLN A 68 -22.87 -0.73 6.99
CA GLN A 68 -24.19 -1.34 7.22
C GLN A 68 -24.80 -2.06 5.99
N ARG A 69 -23.98 -2.44 5.02
CA ARG A 69 -24.41 -3.15 3.81
C ARG A 69 -23.54 -4.36 3.52
N ILE A 70 -24.14 -5.42 3.03
CA ILE A 70 -23.41 -6.53 2.41
C ILE A 70 -23.17 -6.20 0.95
N ILE A 71 -21.91 -6.20 0.54
CA ILE A 71 -21.51 -5.89 -0.83
C ILE A 71 -20.89 -7.13 -1.45
N ARG A 72 -21.46 -7.54 -2.60
CA ARG A 72 -20.97 -8.70 -3.33
C ARG A 72 -20.81 -8.37 -4.82
N ARG A 73 -19.69 -8.80 -5.40
CA ARG A 73 -19.56 -8.80 -6.86
C ARG A 73 -20.44 -9.91 -7.42
N VAL A 74 -21.38 -9.54 -8.30
CA VAL A 74 -22.38 -10.48 -8.87
C VAL A 74 -22.14 -10.75 -10.34
N ALA A 75 -21.50 -9.83 -11.06
CA ALA A 75 -21.15 -10.04 -12.46
C ALA A 75 -19.88 -9.28 -12.84
N GLU A 76 -19.12 -9.83 -13.76
CA GLU A 76 -18.01 -9.16 -14.45
C GLU A 76 -17.84 -9.77 -15.83
N ASP A 77 -17.83 -8.92 -16.84
CA ASP A 77 -17.55 -9.26 -18.24
C ASP A 77 -16.51 -8.29 -18.84
N GLY A 78 -16.30 -8.35 -20.15
CA GLY A 78 -15.37 -7.46 -20.86
C GLY A 78 -15.76 -5.98 -20.76
N ALA A 79 -17.05 -5.68 -20.73
CA ALA A 79 -17.61 -4.32 -20.80
C ALA A 79 -17.97 -3.75 -19.43
N SER A 80 -18.41 -4.59 -18.49
CA SER A 80 -18.97 -4.12 -17.22
C SER A 80 -18.50 -4.91 -16.00
N MET A 81 -18.71 -4.33 -14.82
CA MET A 81 -18.54 -4.97 -13.52
C MET A 81 -19.68 -4.53 -12.60
N LYS A 82 -20.35 -5.50 -11.96
CA LYS A 82 -21.53 -5.22 -11.13
C LYS A 82 -21.32 -5.68 -9.69
N PHE A 83 -21.69 -4.79 -8.77
CA PHE A 83 -21.77 -5.08 -7.34
C PHE A 83 -23.20 -4.96 -6.85
N GLN A 84 -23.65 -5.96 -6.14
CA GLN A 84 -24.91 -5.94 -5.40
C GLN A 84 -24.69 -5.31 -4.02
N PHE A 85 -25.57 -4.39 -3.68
CA PHE A 85 -25.68 -3.78 -2.35
C PHE A 85 -26.95 -4.32 -1.69
N THR A 86 -26.78 -4.90 -0.52
CA THR A 86 -27.86 -5.52 0.27
C THR A 86 -27.87 -4.88 1.64
N ALA A 87 -28.97 -4.25 2.02
CA ALA A 87 -29.17 -3.75 3.37
C ALA A 87 -29.42 -4.93 4.33
N GLU A 88 -28.80 -4.87 5.51
CA GLU A 88 -29.03 -5.79 6.58
C GLU A 88 -29.88 -5.10 7.66
N HIS A 89 -31.03 -5.64 7.95
CA HIS A 89 -31.92 -5.18 9.00
C HIS A 89 -31.91 -6.21 10.12
N ARG A 90 -31.60 -5.79 11.33
CA ARG A 90 -31.70 -6.62 12.51
C ARG A 90 -32.96 -6.27 13.27
N SER A 91 -33.84 -7.28 13.45
CA SER A 91 -35.04 -7.19 14.28
C SER A 91 -34.96 -8.32 15.31
N ASP A 92 -34.84 -7.98 16.58
CA ASP A 92 -34.68 -8.91 17.70
C ASP A 92 -33.62 -10.01 17.40
N ASP A 93 -34.03 -11.24 17.15
CA ASP A 93 -33.18 -12.40 16.87
C ASP A 93 -33.11 -12.77 15.38
N ARG A 94 -33.62 -11.90 14.46
CA ARG A 94 -33.70 -12.18 13.04
C ARG A 94 -32.89 -11.16 12.24
N PHE A 95 -32.21 -11.63 11.20
CA PHE A 95 -31.59 -10.80 10.19
C PHE A 95 -32.41 -10.87 8.91
N GLU A 96 -32.83 -9.72 8.41
CA GLU A 96 -33.50 -9.58 7.13
C GLU A 96 -32.55 -8.90 6.14
N TYR A 97 -32.51 -9.43 4.92
CA TYR A 97 -31.64 -8.96 3.85
C TYR A 97 -32.49 -8.47 2.70
N THR A 98 -32.39 -7.19 2.39
CA THR A 98 -33.13 -6.57 1.27
C THR A 98 -32.16 -6.09 0.21
N LEU A 99 -32.35 -6.51 -1.03
CA LEU A 99 -31.63 -5.96 -2.17
C LEU A 99 -31.92 -4.44 -2.27
N GLU A 100 -30.89 -3.64 -2.11
CA GLU A 100 -31.01 -2.18 -2.20
C GLU A 100 -30.81 -1.69 -3.63
N THR A 101 -29.71 -2.10 -4.27
CA THR A 101 -29.39 -1.72 -5.65
C THR A 101 -28.27 -2.57 -6.26
N LEU A 102 -28.09 -2.42 -7.59
CA LEU A 102 -26.93 -2.93 -8.33
C LEU A 102 -26.11 -1.75 -8.86
N LEU A 103 -24.89 -1.58 -8.31
CA LEU A 103 -23.94 -0.65 -8.91
C LEU A 103 -23.21 -1.29 -10.08
N THR A 104 -23.20 -0.60 -11.21
CA THR A 104 -22.56 -1.03 -12.44
C THR A 104 -21.47 -0.05 -12.84
N LEU A 105 -20.24 -0.55 -13.02
CA LEU A 105 -19.16 0.16 -13.69
C LEU A 105 -19.17 -0.23 -15.16
N ASP A 106 -19.30 0.74 -16.06
CA ASP A 106 -18.91 0.60 -17.45
C ASP A 106 -17.39 0.74 -17.56
N LYS A 107 -16.71 -0.31 -17.99
CA LYS A 107 -15.24 -0.35 -18.04
C LYS A 107 -14.65 0.51 -19.15
N ARG A 108 -15.46 0.84 -20.18
CA ARG A 108 -15.03 1.63 -21.32
C ARG A 108 -15.09 3.13 -21.01
N SER A 109 -16.23 3.59 -20.48
CA SER A 109 -16.42 4.99 -20.13
C SER A 109 -15.87 5.35 -18.75
N GLY A 110 -15.69 4.37 -17.85
CA GLY A 110 -15.34 4.60 -16.44
C GLY A 110 -16.52 5.12 -15.61
N LEU A 111 -17.74 5.11 -16.14
CA LEU A 111 -18.91 5.64 -15.46
C LEU A 111 -19.56 4.60 -14.57
N VAL A 112 -20.01 5.05 -13.40
CA VAL A 112 -20.78 4.25 -12.44
C VAL A 112 -22.24 4.64 -12.53
N SER A 113 -23.13 3.63 -12.56
CA SER A 113 -24.58 3.81 -12.59
C SER A 113 -25.29 2.85 -11.65
N CYS A 114 -26.44 3.28 -11.12
CA CYS A 114 -27.44 2.47 -10.44
C CYS A 114 -28.78 3.23 -10.42
N ASP A 115 -29.81 2.60 -9.89
CA ASP A 115 -31.15 3.16 -9.71
C ASP A 115 -31.26 4.17 -8.54
N LEU A 116 -30.21 4.31 -7.73
CA LEU A 116 -30.10 5.29 -6.63
C LEU A 116 -29.08 6.38 -7.01
N PRO A 117 -29.51 7.55 -7.52
CA PRO A 117 -28.59 8.57 -8.05
C PRO A 117 -27.55 9.05 -7.05
N GLY A 118 -27.94 9.26 -5.80
CA GLY A 118 -27.00 9.70 -4.74
C GLY A 118 -25.90 8.66 -4.47
N LEU A 119 -26.21 7.36 -4.53
CA LEU A 119 -25.23 6.30 -4.36
C LEU A 119 -24.31 6.16 -5.58
N ALA A 120 -24.85 6.34 -6.79
CA ALA A 120 -24.06 6.36 -8.01
C ALA A 120 -23.02 7.49 -8.00
N THR A 121 -23.43 8.71 -7.62
CA THR A 121 -22.53 9.87 -7.48
C THR A 121 -21.43 9.61 -6.44
N ALA A 122 -21.80 9.15 -5.23
CA ALA A 122 -20.84 8.83 -4.19
C ALA A 122 -19.87 7.71 -4.61
N ALA A 123 -20.33 6.72 -5.38
CA ALA A 123 -19.49 5.66 -5.92
C ALA A 123 -18.52 6.17 -6.99
N GLN A 124 -18.96 7.10 -7.85
CA GLN A 124 -18.09 7.74 -8.85
C GLN A 124 -16.99 8.56 -8.20
N GLU A 125 -17.32 9.41 -7.24
CA GLU A 125 -16.32 10.21 -6.51
C GLU A 125 -15.26 9.35 -5.82
N ARG A 126 -15.68 8.23 -5.21
CA ARG A 126 -14.75 7.30 -4.57
C ARG A 126 -13.92 6.50 -5.58
N LEU A 127 -14.47 6.19 -6.75
CA LEU A 127 -13.75 5.58 -7.85
C LEU A 127 -12.65 6.53 -8.36
N ASP A 128 -12.99 7.79 -8.61
CA ASP A 128 -12.05 8.81 -9.11
C ASP A 128 -10.92 9.06 -8.09
N CYS A 129 -11.28 9.16 -6.81
CA CYS A 129 -10.30 9.24 -5.73
C CYS A 129 -9.37 8.00 -5.72
N ALA A 130 -9.92 6.79 -5.86
CA ALA A 130 -9.13 5.56 -5.84
C ALA A 130 -8.21 5.42 -7.07
N LEU A 131 -8.63 5.95 -8.22
CA LEU A 131 -7.81 6.01 -9.43
C LEU A 131 -6.64 6.98 -9.27
N GLY A 132 -6.87 8.14 -8.64
CA GLY A 132 -5.86 9.19 -8.48
C GLY A 132 -4.91 9.00 -7.31
N VAL A 133 -5.37 8.43 -6.19
CA VAL A 133 -4.63 8.38 -4.93
C VAL A 133 -4.15 6.99 -4.59
N ARG A 134 -2.89 6.89 -4.16
CA ARG A 134 -2.26 5.67 -3.62
C ARG A 134 -2.27 5.72 -2.10
N THR A 135 -2.78 4.66 -1.50
CA THR A 135 -2.89 4.50 -0.04
C THR A 135 -1.62 3.91 0.56
N ALA A 136 -1.54 3.91 1.89
CA ALA A 136 -0.47 3.23 2.65
C ALA A 136 -0.21 1.79 2.17
N SER A 137 -1.27 1.02 1.93
CA SER A 137 -1.15 -0.36 1.41
C SER A 137 -0.57 -0.43 0.00
N ASP A 138 -0.87 0.57 -0.85
CA ASP A 138 -0.32 0.62 -2.20
C ASP A 138 1.17 0.93 -2.16
N VAL A 139 1.58 1.89 -1.32
CA VAL A 139 2.99 2.25 -1.12
C VAL A 139 3.76 1.07 -0.53
N THR A 140 3.21 0.37 0.47
CA THR A 140 3.84 -0.84 1.04
C THR A 140 4.08 -1.90 -0.03
N ARG A 141 3.13 -2.12 -0.96
CA ARG A 141 3.32 -3.05 -2.09
C ARG A 141 4.38 -2.57 -3.08
N VAL A 142 4.47 -1.26 -3.30
CA VAL A 142 5.53 -0.67 -4.15
C VAL A 142 6.89 -0.94 -3.53
N ILE A 143 7.05 -0.71 -2.22
CA ILE A 143 8.30 -1.01 -1.50
C ILE A 143 8.66 -2.50 -1.60
N GLY A 144 7.70 -3.40 -1.32
CA GLY A 144 7.94 -4.85 -1.47
C GLY A 144 8.47 -5.20 -2.86
N LYS A 145 7.83 -4.69 -3.93
CA LYS A 145 8.29 -4.93 -5.31
C LYS A 145 9.65 -4.33 -5.62
N LEU A 146 10.00 -3.19 -5.02
CA LEU A 146 11.32 -2.60 -5.17
C LEU A 146 12.40 -3.52 -4.61
N PHE A 147 12.19 -4.03 -3.39
CA PHE A 147 13.12 -4.97 -2.79
C PHE A 147 13.17 -6.29 -3.57
N ASP A 148 12.03 -6.88 -3.92
CA ASP A 148 11.95 -8.13 -4.70
C ASP A 148 12.76 -8.08 -6.01
N ARG A 149 12.93 -6.87 -6.59
CA ARG A 149 13.62 -6.70 -7.87
C ARG A 149 15.07 -6.28 -7.76
N HIS A 150 15.40 -5.52 -6.71
CA HIS A 150 16.66 -4.75 -6.70
C HIS A 150 17.53 -4.96 -5.46
N ALA A 151 17.04 -5.72 -4.45
CA ALA A 151 17.80 -5.98 -3.24
C ALA A 151 17.36 -7.27 -2.57
N ASP A 152 18.26 -7.86 -1.80
CA ASP A 152 17.91 -9.01 -0.96
C ASP A 152 17.21 -8.52 0.31
N LEU A 153 16.07 -9.11 0.60
CA LEU A 153 15.23 -8.79 1.75
C LEU A 153 14.90 -10.08 2.51
N PHE A 154 15.50 -10.26 3.68
CA PHE A 154 15.29 -11.45 4.50
C PHE A 154 14.33 -11.14 5.65
N PRO A 155 13.13 -11.77 5.72
CA PRO A 155 12.21 -11.53 6.83
C PRO A 155 12.80 -12.08 8.12
N ILE A 156 12.83 -11.23 9.18
CA ILE A 156 13.31 -11.64 10.52
C ILE A 156 12.22 -12.41 11.27
N ARG A 157 10.96 -12.14 10.93
CA ARG A 157 9.80 -12.85 11.49
C ARG A 157 8.84 -13.31 10.39
N PRO A 158 8.14 -14.44 10.57
CA PRO A 158 7.26 -15.01 9.54
C PRO A 158 6.17 -14.06 9.04
N GLN A 159 5.63 -13.21 9.92
CA GLN A 159 4.58 -12.24 9.57
C GLN A 159 5.12 -11.00 8.82
N GLY A 160 6.42 -10.91 8.60
CA GLY A 160 7.07 -9.77 7.97
C GLY A 160 7.09 -8.51 8.84
N GLY A 161 7.25 -7.35 8.22
CA GLY A 161 7.27 -6.04 8.88
C GLY A 161 8.63 -5.65 9.46
N CYS A 162 9.59 -6.59 9.56
CA CYS A 162 10.97 -6.35 9.95
C CYS A 162 11.87 -7.27 9.12
N TYR A 163 12.90 -6.72 8.50
CA TYR A 163 13.71 -7.41 7.50
C TYR A 163 15.19 -7.11 7.69
N PHE A 164 16.04 -8.07 7.38
CA PHE A 164 17.46 -7.85 7.24
C PHE A 164 17.81 -7.58 5.77
N VAL A 165 18.62 -6.57 5.53
CA VAL A 165 19.16 -6.18 4.23
C VAL A 165 20.68 -6.16 4.31
N PRO A 166 21.40 -6.94 3.48
CA PRO A 166 22.86 -6.97 3.47
C PRO A 166 23.48 -5.60 3.13
N GLU A 167 24.67 -5.34 3.66
CA GLU A 167 25.41 -4.08 3.49
C GLU A 167 25.58 -3.66 2.02
N ARG A 168 25.75 -4.61 1.11
CA ARG A 168 25.85 -4.32 -0.34
C ARG A 168 24.65 -3.55 -0.90
N HIS A 169 23.52 -3.54 -0.19
CA HIS A 169 22.29 -2.82 -0.56
C HIS A 169 22.05 -1.55 0.27
N ALA A 170 23.01 -1.08 1.08
CA ALA A 170 22.86 0.12 1.92
C ALA A 170 22.46 1.35 1.09
N GLY A 171 23.11 1.58 -0.06
CA GLY A 171 22.75 2.68 -0.97
C GLY A 171 21.34 2.55 -1.58
N PHE A 172 20.80 1.33 -1.67
CA PHE A 172 19.40 1.13 -2.06
C PHE A 172 18.46 1.52 -0.92
N ASN A 173 18.79 1.19 0.32
CA ASN A 173 18.04 1.62 1.50
C ASN A 173 17.99 3.14 1.61
N ASP A 174 19.09 3.85 1.29
CA ASP A 174 19.14 5.32 1.27
C ASP A 174 18.13 5.90 0.28
N ARG A 175 18.06 5.34 -0.92
CA ARG A 175 17.09 5.77 -1.95
C ARG A 175 15.65 5.50 -1.52
N VAL A 176 15.35 4.34 -0.94
CA VAL A 176 14.02 4.03 -0.41
C VAL A 176 13.65 4.97 0.74
N GLN A 177 14.59 5.32 1.60
CA GLN A 177 14.40 6.29 2.68
C GLN A 177 14.07 7.68 2.12
N ALA A 178 14.80 8.14 1.12
CA ALA A 178 14.57 9.44 0.47
C ALA A 178 13.17 9.49 -0.17
N MET A 179 12.79 8.47 -0.92
CA MET A 179 11.46 8.34 -1.52
C MET A 179 10.36 8.39 -0.45
N LEU A 180 10.48 7.57 0.61
CA LEU A 180 9.50 7.53 1.69
C LEU A 180 9.35 8.89 2.40
N GLY A 181 10.48 9.57 2.69
CA GLY A 181 10.46 10.90 3.31
C GLY A 181 9.66 11.93 2.52
N ARG A 182 9.70 11.89 1.18
CA ARG A 182 8.95 12.80 0.30
C ARG A 182 7.44 12.59 0.33
N ILE A 183 7.00 11.35 0.53
CA ILE A 183 5.57 10.99 0.51
C ILE A 183 4.95 10.83 1.90
N GLY A 184 5.70 11.19 2.96
CA GLY A 184 5.23 11.13 4.35
C GLY A 184 5.33 9.74 4.99
N GLY A 185 6.00 8.79 4.35
CA GLY A 185 6.36 7.50 4.94
C GLY A 185 7.68 7.57 5.71
N ARG A 186 8.03 6.48 6.40
CA ARG A 186 9.28 6.35 7.16
C ARG A 186 9.84 4.96 7.04
N ILE A 187 11.16 4.85 7.08
CA ILE A 187 11.90 3.61 7.28
C ILE A 187 12.74 3.76 8.55
N LEU A 188 12.69 2.76 9.40
CA LEU A 188 13.58 2.61 10.54
C LEU A 188 14.73 1.71 10.10
N ARG A 189 15.95 2.08 10.44
CA ARG A 189 17.16 1.36 10.04
C ARG A 189 18.02 1.15 11.27
N PHE A 190 18.39 -0.07 11.52
CA PHE A 190 19.26 -0.48 12.63
C PHE A 190 20.47 -1.16 12.03
N PRO A 191 21.68 -0.56 12.14
CA PRO A 191 22.91 -1.15 11.64
C PRO A 191 23.19 -2.47 12.37
N PHE A 192 23.58 -3.48 11.61
CA PHE A 192 23.96 -4.80 12.14
C PHE A 192 25.48 -4.97 11.99
N PRO A 193 26.26 -4.80 13.08
CA PRO A 193 27.72 -4.83 13.03
C PRO A 193 28.20 -6.24 12.69
N ALA A 194 29.26 -6.30 11.89
CA ALA A 194 30.04 -7.51 11.73
C ALA A 194 30.76 -7.81 13.08
N GLY A 195 30.60 -9.02 13.59
CA GLY A 195 31.30 -9.44 14.77
C GLY A 195 32.80 -9.18 14.62
N THR A 196 33.41 -8.60 15.63
CA THR A 196 34.90 -8.52 15.72
C THR A 196 35.44 -9.92 15.82
N ALA A 197 36.50 -10.23 15.07
CA ALA A 197 37.14 -11.56 15.02
C ALA A 197 37.84 -11.97 16.34
N GLU A 198 37.52 -11.37 17.45
CA GLU A 198 38.14 -11.61 18.78
C GLU A 198 37.43 -12.65 19.63
N GLY A 199 36.55 -13.48 19.05
CA GLY A 199 35.84 -14.55 19.78
C GLY A 199 36.23 -15.97 19.42
N THR A 200 37.29 -16.22 18.67
CA THR A 200 37.76 -17.56 18.29
C THR A 200 39.15 -17.87 18.89
N GLY A 201 39.25 -17.78 20.21
CA GLY A 201 40.46 -18.14 20.93
C GLY A 201 40.12 -18.60 22.34
N ALA A 202 39.60 -19.81 22.48
CA ALA A 202 39.66 -20.64 23.68
C ALA A 202 39.36 -22.09 23.30
#